data_1c8ebe85a24d5ee3758f5a2aaffb956f
#
_entry.id   1c8ebe85a24d5ee3758f5a2aaffb956f
#
_cell.length_a   1.000
_cell.length_b   1.000
_cell.length_c   1.000
_cell.angle_alpha   90.00
_cell.angle_beta   90.00
_cell.angle_gamma   90.00
#
_symmetry.space_group_name_H-M   'P 1'
#
loop_
_entity.id
_entity.type
_entity.pdbx_description
1 polymer ?
#
loop_
_entity_poly.entity_id
_entity_poly.type
_entity_poly.pdbx_seq_one_letter_code
_entity_poly.pdbx_strand_id
1 'polypeptide(L)'
;MTARVLLLALLIAAMPAPGAQAVELSTDQQRRLEIGEVVVMDVLPPGGPAKASQGGTVLALVHASPAAVWQVLTDYARHRGLYPRVVDARVLEADGEHALVRYVLGVGPFSFGFHVDNYADEARRRIEWRLAHERPNDLFRESWGYWQLDPRPSGVVVTYAMAARTVLPAFLTRGAERDGLVETVKAVRERAEQDQ
;
A
#
# COMPACT_ATOMS: atom_id res chain seq x y z
N MET A 1 0.69 -28.41 -61.65
CA MET A 1 1.65 -27.65 -60.79
C MET A 1 0.87 -26.97 -59.69
N THR A 2 0.79 -27.57 -58.55
CA THR A 2 0.00 -27.14 -57.38
C THR A 2 0.92 -26.54 -56.32
N ALA A 3 0.87 -25.23 -56.14
CA ALA A 3 1.62 -24.49 -55.15
C ALA A 3 0.96 -24.67 -53.76
N ARG A 4 1.64 -25.31 -52.80
CA ARG A 4 1.27 -25.38 -51.42
C ARG A 4 1.78 -24.13 -50.71
N VAL A 5 0.85 -23.25 -50.26
CA VAL A 5 1.14 -22.12 -49.39
C VAL A 5 1.22 -22.68 -47.98
N LEU A 6 2.42 -22.65 -47.35
CA LEU A 6 2.64 -22.92 -45.92
C LEU A 6 2.26 -21.66 -45.12
N LEU A 7 1.19 -21.75 -44.39
CA LEU A 7 0.86 -20.70 -43.37
C LEU A 7 1.70 -20.99 -42.09
N LEU A 8 2.71 -20.16 -41.87
CA LEU A 8 3.50 -20.19 -40.64
C LEU A 8 2.73 -19.39 -39.55
N ALA A 9 2.05 -20.09 -38.66
CA ALA A 9 1.42 -19.50 -37.50
C ALA A 9 2.50 -19.10 -36.48
N LEU A 10 2.74 -17.81 -36.34
CA LEU A 10 3.63 -17.23 -35.34
C LEU A 10 2.92 -17.29 -33.99
N LEU A 11 3.25 -18.26 -33.13
CA LEU A 11 2.84 -18.28 -31.73
C LEU A 11 3.63 -17.20 -30.98
N ILE A 12 3.01 -16.05 -30.77
CA ILE A 12 3.54 -15.04 -29.85
C ILE A 12 3.26 -15.57 -28.43
N ALA A 13 4.26 -16.19 -27.81
CA ALA A 13 4.25 -16.47 -26.40
C ALA A 13 4.23 -15.13 -25.63
N ALA A 14 3.09 -14.78 -25.06
CA ALA A 14 2.99 -13.66 -24.14
C ALA A 14 3.87 -13.98 -22.92
N MET A 15 5.05 -13.36 -22.85
CA MET A 15 5.84 -13.36 -21.63
C MET A 15 5.02 -12.63 -20.54
N PRO A 16 4.83 -13.24 -19.37
CA PRO A 16 4.25 -12.51 -18.25
C PRO A 16 5.17 -11.34 -17.95
N ALA A 17 4.61 -10.13 -17.95
CA ALA A 17 5.30 -8.94 -17.46
C ALA A 17 5.84 -9.22 -16.06
N PRO A 18 7.00 -8.68 -15.64
CA PRO A 18 7.46 -8.79 -14.27
C PRO A 18 6.45 -8.07 -13.37
N GLY A 19 5.40 -8.80 -13.01
CA GLY A 19 4.30 -8.34 -12.21
C GLY A 19 4.70 -8.36 -10.74
N ALA A 20 4.17 -7.41 -9.99
CA ALA A 20 4.21 -7.39 -8.55
C ALA A 20 4.04 -8.82 -8.00
N GLN A 21 5.01 -9.27 -7.21
CA GLN A 21 4.90 -10.57 -6.55
C GLN A 21 3.66 -10.53 -5.66
N ALA A 22 2.61 -11.23 -6.08
CA ALA A 22 1.44 -11.42 -5.24
C ALA A 22 1.90 -12.11 -3.96
N VAL A 23 1.47 -11.60 -2.82
CA VAL A 23 1.76 -12.23 -1.53
C VAL A 23 1.10 -13.60 -1.52
N GLU A 24 1.90 -14.66 -1.44
CA GLU A 24 1.36 -16.02 -1.35
C GLU A 24 0.72 -16.26 0.01
N LEU A 25 -0.57 -16.53 0.02
CA LEU A 25 -1.34 -16.81 1.22
C LEU A 25 -1.50 -18.31 1.41
N SER A 26 -1.34 -18.79 2.64
CA SER A 26 -1.73 -20.14 3.02
C SER A 26 -3.26 -20.31 2.96
N THR A 27 -3.74 -21.53 2.86
CA THR A 27 -5.18 -21.85 2.87
C THR A 27 -5.89 -21.30 4.12
N ASP A 28 -5.22 -21.33 5.27
CA ASP A 28 -5.77 -20.76 6.51
C ASP A 28 -5.88 -19.23 6.45
N GLN A 29 -4.87 -18.55 5.92
CA GLN A 29 -4.91 -17.09 5.72
C GLN A 29 -6.00 -16.68 4.74
N GLN A 30 -6.18 -17.45 3.64
CA GLN A 30 -7.27 -17.20 2.68
C GLN A 30 -8.63 -17.33 3.36
N ARG A 31 -8.87 -18.40 4.13
CA ARG A 31 -10.11 -18.60 4.88
C ARG A 31 -10.37 -17.47 5.88
N ARG A 32 -9.34 -17.01 6.57
CA ARG A 32 -9.45 -15.88 7.52
C ARG A 32 -9.85 -14.59 6.83
N LEU A 33 -9.31 -14.29 5.66
CA LEU A 33 -9.74 -13.15 4.86
C LEU A 33 -11.21 -13.26 4.43
N GLU A 34 -11.65 -14.46 4.00
CA GLU A 34 -13.03 -14.70 3.57
C GLU A 34 -14.06 -14.49 4.66
N ILE A 35 -13.71 -14.76 5.93
CA ILE A 35 -14.57 -14.49 7.08
C ILE A 35 -14.39 -13.07 7.65
N GLY A 36 -13.68 -12.18 6.91
CA GLY A 36 -13.54 -10.76 7.26
C GLY A 36 -12.43 -10.44 8.27
N GLU A 37 -11.57 -11.42 8.62
CA GLU A 37 -10.44 -11.15 9.48
C GLU A 37 -9.34 -10.38 8.75
N VAL A 38 -8.58 -9.59 9.52
CA VAL A 38 -7.36 -8.96 9.04
C VAL A 38 -6.19 -9.93 9.21
N VAL A 39 -5.47 -10.20 8.12
CA VAL A 39 -4.29 -11.07 8.12
C VAL A 39 -3.04 -10.22 8.20
N VAL A 40 -2.18 -10.50 9.18
CA VAL A 40 -0.90 -9.81 9.38
C VAL A 40 0.25 -10.77 9.11
N MET A 41 1.24 -10.31 8.36
CA MET A 41 2.43 -11.07 7.97
C MET A 41 3.69 -10.26 8.28
N ASP A 42 4.69 -10.91 8.85
CA ASP A 42 6.01 -10.30 9.13
C ASP A 42 6.89 -10.30 7.87
N VAL A 43 6.33 -9.78 6.77
CA VAL A 43 6.99 -9.67 5.46
C VAL A 43 7.08 -8.20 5.10
N LEU A 44 8.30 -7.71 4.90
CA LEU A 44 8.54 -6.34 4.48
C LEU A 44 8.35 -6.16 2.97
N PRO A 45 7.92 -4.96 2.52
CA PRO A 45 7.87 -4.65 1.09
C PRO A 45 9.26 -4.69 0.46
N PRO A 46 9.37 -5.11 -0.81
CA PRO A 46 10.64 -5.14 -1.53
C PRO A 46 11.20 -3.72 -1.79
N GLY A 47 12.46 -3.64 -2.16
CA GLY A 47 13.07 -2.41 -2.70
C GLY A 47 13.61 -1.42 -1.68
N GLY A 48 13.58 -1.75 -0.40
CA GLY A 48 14.17 -0.91 0.64
C GLY A 48 15.49 -1.43 1.20
N PRO A 49 16.17 -0.65 2.06
CA PRO A 49 17.40 -1.06 2.71
C PRO A 49 17.16 -2.25 3.66
N ALA A 50 17.95 -3.31 3.49
CA ALA A 50 17.77 -4.58 4.19
C ALA A 50 18.02 -4.55 5.71
N LYS A 51 18.59 -3.45 6.25
CA LYS A 51 19.04 -3.40 7.66
C LYS A 51 18.10 -2.57 8.54
N ALA A 52 17.65 -3.17 9.64
CA ALA A 52 17.01 -2.52 10.78
C ALA A 52 15.70 -1.75 10.45
N SER A 53 14.97 -2.19 9.43
CA SER A 53 13.66 -1.65 9.13
C SER A 53 12.60 -2.45 9.88
N GLN A 54 11.58 -1.75 10.34
CA GLN A 54 10.42 -2.31 11.01
C GLN A 54 9.20 -2.12 10.13
N GLY A 55 8.22 -3.00 10.23
CA GLY A 55 7.03 -2.96 9.41
C GLY A 55 6.42 -4.34 9.20
N GLY A 56 5.67 -4.50 8.14
CA GLY A 56 5.01 -5.75 7.80
C GLY A 56 4.05 -5.59 6.63
N THR A 57 3.30 -6.65 6.40
CA THR A 57 2.24 -6.69 5.39
C THR A 57 0.92 -7.06 6.04
N VAL A 58 -0.12 -6.31 5.74
CA VAL A 58 -1.47 -6.52 6.26
C VAL A 58 -2.44 -6.65 5.10
N LEU A 59 -3.33 -7.64 5.19
CA LEU A 59 -4.38 -7.87 4.19
C LEU A 59 -5.75 -7.84 4.84
N ALA A 60 -6.74 -7.32 4.11
CA ALA A 60 -8.14 -7.38 4.50
C ALA A 60 -9.02 -7.50 3.26
N LEU A 61 -10.14 -8.20 3.39
CA LEU A 61 -11.24 -8.15 2.42
C LEU A 61 -12.07 -6.90 2.73
N VAL A 62 -12.30 -6.08 1.72
CA VAL A 62 -13.14 -4.87 1.76
C VAL A 62 -14.34 -5.12 0.86
N HIS A 63 -15.54 -5.00 1.41
CA HIS A 63 -16.80 -5.19 0.68
C HIS A 63 -17.21 -3.91 -0.06
N ALA A 64 -16.32 -3.45 -0.95
CA ALA A 64 -16.51 -2.27 -1.77
C ALA A 64 -15.98 -2.50 -3.19
N SER A 65 -16.34 -1.63 -4.13
CA SER A 65 -15.79 -1.68 -5.47
C SER A 65 -14.29 -1.30 -5.49
N PRO A 66 -13.48 -1.83 -6.42
CA PRO A 66 -12.09 -1.39 -6.57
C PRO A 66 -11.96 0.12 -6.74
N ALA A 67 -12.90 0.76 -7.44
CA ALA A 67 -12.91 2.20 -7.65
C ALA A 67 -13.14 2.98 -6.35
N ALA A 68 -14.06 2.53 -5.48
CA ALA A 68 -14.30 3.18 -4.19
C ALA A 68 -13.06 3.10 -3.29
N VAL A 69 -12.42 1.92 -3.20
CA VAL A 69 -11.18 1.77 -2.44
C VAL A 69 -10.06 2.64 -3.03
N TRP A 70 -9.92 2.66 -4.36
CA TRP A 70 -8.93 3.48 -5.05
C TRP A 70 -9.09 4.95 -4.73
N GLN A 71 -10.32 5.45 -4.77
CA GLN A 71 -10.63 6.85 -4.44
C GLN A 71 -10.23 7.20 -2.99
N VAL A 72 -10.51 6.32 -2.03
CA VAL A 72 -10.10 6.51 -0.63
C VAL A 72 -8.58 6.61 -0.51
N LEU A 73 -7.83 5.76 -1.22
CA LEU A 73 -6.38 5.71 -1.15
C LEU A 73 -5.67 6.86 -1.89
N THR A 74 -6.30 7.44 -2.92
CA THR A 74 -5.71 8.52 -3.73
C THR A 74 -6.19 9.92 -3.32
N ASP A 75 -7.23 10.03 -2.50
CA ASP A 75 -7.63 11.32 -1.90
C ASP A 75 -6.71 11.67 -0.73
N TYR A 76 -5.45 11.96 -1.04
CA TYR A 76 -4.39 12.22 -0.06
C TYR A 76 -4.74 13.35 0.92
N ALA A 77 -5.50 14.34 0.48
CA ALA A 77 -5.91 15.47 1.35
C ALA A 77 -6.84 15.03 2.47
N ARG A 78 -7.61 13.94 2.26
CA ARG A 78 -8.51 13.36 3.25
C ARG A 78 -7.87 12.29 4.12
N HIS A 79 -6.58 12.00 3.97
CA HIS A 79 -5.88 11.08 4.87
C HIS A 79 -5.77 11.62 6.30
N ARG A 80 -5.94 12.94 6.51
CA ARG A 80 -6.14 13.49 7.85
C ARG A 80 -7.39 12.88 8.49
N GLY A 81 -7.21 12.24 9.65
CA GLY A 81 -8.29 11.58 10.39
C GLY A 81 -8.74 10.24 9.79
N LEU A 82 -8.24 9.84 8.61
CA LEU A 82 -8.39 8.50 8.07
C LEU A 82 -7.27 7.59 8.62
N TYR A 83 -6.02 7.97 8.44
CA TYR A 83 -4.92 7.17 8.95
C TYR A 83 -4.69 7.45 10.45
N PRO A 84 -4.44 6.41 11.25
CA PRO A 84 -4.16 6.57 12.67
C PRO A 84 -3.03 7.57 12.91
N ARG A 85 -3.28 8.50 13.84
CA ARG A 85 -2.31 9.53 14.23
C ARG A 85 -1.93 10.56 13.15
N VAL A 86 -2.46 10.48 11.93
CA VAL A 86 -2.28 11.54 10.92
C VAL A 86 -3.18 12.72 11.28
N VAL A 87 -2.58 13.80 11.76
CA VAL A 87 -3.28 15.02 12.20
C VAL A 87 -3.33 16.11 11.12
N ASP A 88 -2.46 16.02 10.11
CA ASP A 88 -2.48 16.87 8.92
C ASP A 88 -1.97 16.11 7.70
N ALA A 89 -2.57 16.38 6.53
CA ALA A 89 -2.17 15.82 5.24
C ALA A 89 -2.36 16.89 4.17
N ARG A 90 -1.29 17.20 3.42
CA ARG A 90 -1.30 18.24 2.37
C ARG A 90 -0.60 17.73 1.13
N VAL A 91 -1.30 17.79 0.00
CA VAL A 91 -0.69 17.59 -1.31
C VAL A 91 0.12 18.84 -1.65
N LEU A 92 1.41 18.68 -1.87
CA LEU A 92 2.32 19.76 -2.24
C LEU A 92 2.50 19.85 -3.76
N GLU A 93 2.59 18.70 -4.40
CA GLU A 93 2.77 18.55 -5.84
C GLU A 93 1.92 17.36 -6.30
N ALA A 94 1.29 17.46 -7.47
CA ALA A 94 0.59 16.37 -8.12
C ALA A 94 0.74 16.50 -9.62
N ASP A 95 1.23 15.44 -10.26
CA ASP A 95 1.41 15.38 -11.72
C ASP A 95 1.22 13.93 -12.20
N GLY A 96 0.12 13.70 -12.93
CA GLY A 96 -0.24 12.38 -13.44
C GLY A 96 -0.40 11.35 -12.29
N GLU A 97 0.45 10.32 -12.32
CA GLU A 97 0.45 9.25 -11.33
C GLU A 97 1.26 9.60 -10.05
N HIS A 98 2.01 10.71 -10.05
CA HIS A 98 2.85 11.13 -8.93
C HIS A 98 2.16 12.17 -8.06
N ALA A 99 2.31 12.03 -6.74
CA ALA A 99 1.93 13.05 -5.76
C ALA A 99 2.95 13.13 -4.61
N LEU A 100 3.48 14.32 -4.38
CA LEU A 100 4.26 14.64 -3.18
C LEU A 100 3.31 15.13 -2.09
N VAL A 101 3.26 14.38 -1.00
CA VAL A 101 2.35 14.66 0.12
C VAL A 101 3.14 14.88 1.41
N ARG A 102 2.82 15.98 2.09
CA ARG A 102 3.31 16.22 3.45
C ARG A 102 2.30 15.69 4.45
N TYR A 103 2.76 14.82 5.34
CA TYR A 103 2.00 14.32 6.48
C TYR A 103 2.54 14.87 7.80
N VAL A 104 1.68 14.95 8.79
CA VAL A 104 2.05 15.21 10.19
C VAL A 104 1.46 14.12 11.07
N LEU A 105 2.32 13.41 11.80
CA LEU A 105 1.91 12.46 12.82
C LEU A 105 1.86 13.13 14.20
N GLY A 106 0.76 12.92 14.92
CA GLY A 106 0.62 13.30 16.32
C GLY A 106 0.97 12.13 17.25
N VAL A 107 1.88 12.32 18.18
CA VAL A 107 2.25 11.31 19.19
C VAL A 107 2.28 11.99 20.55
N GLY A 108 1.22 11.85 21.32
CA GLY A 108 1.05 12.56 22.58
C GLY A 108 1.09 14.09 22.35
N PRO A 109 1.96 14.84 23.06
CA PRO A 109 2.08 16.28 22.86
C PRO A 109 2.96 16.67 21.66
N PHE A 110 3.54 15.72 20.96
CA PHE A 110 4.50 15.96 19.87
C PHE A 110 3.86 15.74 18.50
N SER A 111 4.37 16.49 17.52
CA SER A 111 4.00 16.35 16.10
C SER A 111 5.24 16.22 15.24
N PHE A 112 5.22 15.29 14.29
CA PHE A 112 6.34 14.96 13.42
C PHE A 112 5.93 15.10 11.96
N GLY A 113 6.54 16.05 11.25
CA GLY A 113 6.33 16.23 9.82
C GLY A 113 7.21 15.28 9.00
N PHE A 114 6.68 14.78 7.89
CA PHE A 114 7.44 14.03 6.90
C PHE A 114 6.80 14.15 5.52
N HIS A 115 7.58 13.85 4.49
CA HIS A 115 7.17 13.98 3.11
C HIS A 115 7.29 12.63 2.39
N VAL A 116 6.31 12.35 1.55
CA VAL A 116 6.20 11.07 0.85
C VAL A 116 5.90 11.32 -0.63
N ASP A 117 6.71 10.73 -1.49
CA ASP A 117 6.41 10.57 -2.90
C ASP A 117 5.52 9.35 -3.09
N ASN A 118 4.35 9.55 -3.66
CA ASN A 118 3.39 8.50 -3.99
C ASN A 118 3.33 8.34 -5.51
N TYR A 119 3.25 7.10 -5.97
CA TYR A 119 3.13 6.71 -7.38
C TYR A 119 1.94 5.79 -7.53
N ALA A 120 0.86 6.28 -8.14
CA ALA A 120 -0.44 5.62 -8.25
C ALA A 120 -0.66 5.08 -9.66
N ASP A 121 -0.36 3.81 -9.90
CA ASP A 121 -0.63 3.09 -11.14
C ASP A 121 -2.04 2.45 -11.06
N GLU A 122 -3.04 3.13 -11.62
CA GLU A 122 -4.42 2.68 -11.62
C GLU A 122 -4.62 1.39 -12.45
N ALA A 123 -3.90 1.24 -13.55
CA ALA A 123 -4.00 0.04 -14.39
C ALA A 123 -3.57 -1.22 -13.65
N ARG A 124 -2.56 -1.11 -12.82
CA ARG A 124 -2.08 -2.17 -11.92
C ARG A 124 -2.81 -2.19 -10.58
N ARG A 125 -3.63 -1.20 -10.30
CA ARG A 125 -4.29 -0.99 -8.99
C ARG A 125 -3.28 -1.01 -7.85
N ARG A 126 -2.17 -0.30 -8.05
CA ARG A 126 -1.04 -0.28 -7.13
C ARG A 126 -0.59 1.14 -6.85
N ILE A 127 -0.42 1.46 -5.58
CA ILE A 127 0.17 2.71 -5.14
C ILE A 127 1.45 2.36 -4.41
N GLU A 128 2.58 2.83 -4.89
CA GLU A 128 3.87 2.73 -4.20
C GLU A 128 4.22 4.07 -3.59
N TRP A 129 4.92 4.05 -2.46
CA TRP A 129 5.44 5.29 -1.89
C TRP A 129 6.85 5.12 -1.35
N ARG A 130 7.53 6.27 -1.26
CA ARG A 130 8.85 6.39 -0.65
C ARG A 130 8.96 7.70 0.11
N LEU A 131 9.78 7.70 1.15
CA LEU A 131 10.14 8.93 1.85
C LEU A 131 10.86 9.87 0.89
N ALA A 132 10.40 11.12 0.79
CA ALA A 132 11.05 12.15 0.00
C ALA A 132 12.28 12.68 0.76
N HIS A 133 13.46 12.11 0.47
CA HIS A 133 14.71 12.42 1.18
C HIS A 133 15.20 13.85 1.00
N GLU A 134 14.80 14.51 -0.08
CA GLU A 134 15.15 15.90 -0.38
C GLU A 134 14.32 16.92 0.42
N ARG A 135 13.36 16.44 1.17
CA ARG A 135 12.49 17.26 2.04
C ARG A 135 12.77 16.97 3.51
N PRO A 136 12.49 17.94 4.42
CA PRO A 136 12.65 17.73 5.86
C PRO A 136 11.77 16.58 6.37
N ASN A 137 12.36 15.70 7.18
CA ASN A 137 11.67 14.54 7.76
C ASN A 137 12.07 14.42 9.24
N ASP A 138 11.12 14.64 10.14
CA ASP A 138 11.41 14.74 11.58
C ASP A 138 11.55 13.37 12.26
N LEU A 139 10.84 12.35 11.76
CA LEU A 139 10.73 11.05 12.40
C LEU A 139 11.42 9.93 11.61
N PHE A 140 11.23 9.92 10.29
CA PHE A 140 11.68 8.83 9.44
C PHE A 140 13.05 9.10 8.83
N ARG A 141 13.92 8.10 8.86
CA ARG A 141 15.15 8.03 8.06
C ARG A 141 14.88 7.35 6.72
N GLU A 142 13.96 6.38 6.75
CA GLU A 142 13.47 5.63 5.60
C GLU A 142 11.99 5.31 5.81
N SER A 143 11.20 5.38 4.75
CA SER A 143 9.86 4.83 4.71
C SER A 143 9.52 4.47 3.28
N TRP A 144 9.01 3.28 3.06
CA TRP A 144 8.55 2.82 1.76
C TRP A 144 7.48 1.77 1.92
N GLY A 145 6.73 1.55 0.87
CA GLY A 145 5.70 0.53 0.88
C GLY A 145 4.81 0.58 -0.34
N TYR A 146 3.70 -0.16 -0.25
CA TYR A 146 2.70 -0.16 -1.29
C TYR A 146 1.31 -0.54 -0.78
N TRP A 147 0.32 -0.07 -1.51
CA TRP A 147 -1.02 -0.61 -1.55
C TRP A 147 -1.20 -1.43 -2.83
N GLN A 148 -1.88 -2.58 -2.72
CA GLN A 148 -2.30 -3.37 -3.86
C GLN A 148 -3.77 -3.75 -3.71
N LEU A 149 -4.54 -3.62 -4.77
CA LEU A 149 -5.96 -3.97 -4.81
C LEU A 149 -6.19 -5.16 -5.72
N ASP A 150 -6.64 -6.27 -5.17
CA ASP A 150 -6.93 -7.51 -5.88
C ASP A 150 -8.46 -7.76 -5.88
N PRO A 151 -9.17 -7.49 -6.98
CA PRO A 151 -10.62 -7.69 -7.07
C PRO A 151 -11.01 -9.15 -6.81
N ARG A 152 -12.12 -9.33 -6.09
CA ARG A 152 -12.76 -10.62 -5.80
C ARG A 152 -14.26 -10.52 -6.08
N PRO A 153 -14.97 -11.64 -6.24
CA PRO A 153 -16.42 -11.61 -6.43
C PRO A 153 -17.18 -10.92 -5.28
N SER A 154 -16.63 -10.98 -4.05
CA SER A 154 -17.23 -10.39 -2.84
C SER A 154 -16.67 -9.00 -2.49
N GLY A 155 -15.83 -8.38 -3.32
CA GLY A 155 -15.22 -7.09 -3.04
C GLY A 155 -13.77 -6.99 -3.50
N VAL A 156 -12.89 -6.46 -2.65
CA VAL A 156 -11.47 -6.27 -2.96
C VAL A 156 -10.61 -6.77 -1.81
N VAL A 157 -9.62 -7.62 -2.09
CA VAL A 157 -8.55 -7.85 -1.14
C VAL A 157 -7.56 -6.69 -1.24
N VAL A 158 -7.43 -5.96 -0.15
CA VAL A 158 -6.47 -4.86 -0.02
C VAL A 158 -5.23 -5.38 0.68
N THR A 159 -4.07 -5.21 0.06
CA THR A 159 -2.77 -5.47 0.65
C THR A 159 -2.09 -4.15 0.98
N TYR A 160 -1.70 -3.96 2.22
CA TYR A 160 -0.89 -2.85 2.70
C TYR A 160 0.43 -3.36 3.22
N ALA A 161 1.51 -3.05 2.55
CA ALA A 161 2.86 -3.41 2.97
C ALA A 161 3.67 -2.15 3.24
N MET A 162 4.25 -2.04 4.42
CA MET A 162 5.03 -0.88 4.83
C MET A 162 6.29 -1.32 5.56
N ALA A 163 7.36 -0.59 5.33
CA ALA A 163 8.56 -0.64 6.14
C ALA A 163 9.09 0.76 6.41
N ALA A 164 9.64 0.95 7.59
CA ALA A 164 10.23 2.21 8.00
C ALA A 164 11.46 2.01 8.89
N ARG A 165 12.31 3.02 8.89
CA ARG A 165 13.39 3.20 9.86
C ARG A 165 13.25 4.59 10.46
N THR A 166 13.07 4.66 11.76
CA THR A 166 12.87 5.92 12.48
C THR A 166 14.16 6.40 13.14
N VAL A 167 14.14 7.65 13.60
CA VAL A 167 15.19 8.19 14.47
C VAL A 167 15.05 7.68 15.90
N LEU A 168 13.88 7.14 16.26
CA LEU A 168 13.61 6.60 17.59
C LEU A 168 14.19 5.20 17.74
N PRO A 169 14.66 4.82 18.93
CA PRO A 169 15.08 3.46 19.23
C PRO A 169 13.97 2.44 19.00
N ALA A 170 14.32 1.29 18.41
CA ALA A 170 13.37 0.25 18.03
C ALA A 170 12.51 -0.29 19.19
N PHE A 171 13.01 -0.24 20.43
CA PHE A 171 12.24 -0.70 21.59
C PHE A 171 11.06 0.21 21.95
N LEU A 172 11.07 1.49 21.50
CA LEU A 172 9.98 2.44 21.68
C LEU A 172 8.90 2.33 20.59
N THR A 173 9.24 1.78 19.43
CA THR A 173 8.33 1.70 18.27
C THR A 173 7.76 0.30 18.07
N ARG A 174 8.43 -0.74 18.61
CA ARG A 174 8.02 -2.13 18.47
C ARG A 174 6.63 -2.38 19.08
N GLY A 175 5.73 -2.90 18.26
CA GLY A 175 4.31 -3.12 18.63
C GLY A 175 3.40 -1.99 18.11
N ALA A 176 3.75 -0.73 18.35
CA ALA A 176 2.97 0.40 17.84
C ALA A 176 2.89 0.45 16.30
N GLU A 177 3.88 -0.10 15.62
CA GLU A 177 3.92 -0.20 14.17
C GLU A 177 2.93 -1.23 13.65
N ARG A 178 2.91 -2.43 14.25
CA ARG A 178 1.99 -3.50 13.87
C ARG A 178 0.53 -3.10 14.07
N ASP A 179 0.24 -2.49 15.22
CA ASP A 179 -1.10 -1.99 15.51
C ASP A 179 -1.51 -0.89 14.53
N GLY A 180 -0.58 0.02 14.22
CA GLY A 180 -0.79 1.09 13.24
C GLY A 180 -1.08 0.58 11.83
N LEU A 181 -0.43 -0.52 11.38
CA LEU A 181 -0.72 -1.16 10.09
C LEU A 181 -2.15 -1.71 10.06
N VAL A 182 -2.55 -2.43 11.11
CA VAL A 182 -3.90 -3.01 11.23
C VAL A 182 -4.96 -1.92 11.28
N GLU A 183 -4.75 -0.89 12.10
CA GLU A 183 -5.66 0.24 12.22
C GLU A 183 -5.81 0.99 10.89
N THR A 184 -4.72 1.19 10.14
CA THR A 184 -4.74 1.85 8.84
C THR A 184 -5.61 1.07 7.84
N VAL A 185 -5.43 -0.25 7.73
CA VAL A 185 -6.22 -1.07 6.80
C VAL A 185 -7.70 -1.11 7.22
N LYS A 186 -7.99 -1.18 8.52
CA LYS A 186 -9.37 -1.10 9.04
C LYS A 186 -10.03 0.23 8.71
N ALA A 187 -9.33 1.35 8.89
CA ALA A 187 -9.85 2.68 8.58
C ALA A 187 -10.16 2.84 7.08
N VAL A 188 -9.28 2.34 6.19
CA VAL A 188 -9.53 2.32 4.75
C VAL A 188 -10.76 1.47 4.42
N ARG A 189 -10.88 0.27 5.01
CA ARG A 189 -12.04 -0.60 4.83
C ARG A 189 -13.34 0.10 5.24
N GLU A 190 -13.39 0.62 6.46
CA GLU A 190 -14.56 1.30 6.99
C GLU A 190 -14.98 2.48 6.12
N ARG A 191 -14.03 3.30 5.65
CA ARG A 191 -14.33 4.43 4.78
C ARG A 191 -14.83 3.98 3.42
N ALA A 192 -14.20 3.02 2.78
CA ALA A 192 -14.60 2.54 1.46
C ALA A 192 -15.95 1.82 1.46
N GLU A 193 -16.32 1.18 2.57
CA GLU A 193 -17.62 0.52 2.74
C GLU A 193 -18.75 1.51 3.09
N GLN A 194 -18.43 2.71 3.62
CA GLN A 194 -19.41 3.77 3.90
C GLN A 194 -19.72 4.64 2.68
N ASP A 195 -18.77 4.82 1.79
CA ASP A 195 -18.86 5.74 0.64
C ASP A 195 -19.47 5.05 -0.62
N GLN A 196 -20.19 3.92 -0.48
CA GLN A 196 -20.87 3.20 -1.58
C GLN A 196 -22.25 3.75 -1.90
#